data_6cbd1c35b4586f3115c640f2b639518e
#
_entry.id   6cbd1c35b4586f3115c640f2b639518e
#
_cell.length_a   1.000
_cell.length_b   1.000
_cell.length_c   1.000
_cell.angle_alpha   90.00
_cell.angle_beta   90.00
_cell.angle_gamma   90.00
#
_symmetry.space_group_name_H-M   'P 1'
#
loop_
_entity.id
_entity.type
_entity.pdbx_description
1 polymer ?
#
loop_
_entity_poly.entity_id
_entity_poly.type
_entity_poly.pdbx_seq_one_letter_code
_entity_poly.pdbx_strand_id
1 'polypeptide(L)'
;MAINLVTEYQKKLAEHFSIGSKTDAYAGKAYNFVGVKSIEVFTIDDIDLTDYTRTGTDGNGGLRFGSISDVSDTKQTLTMTKDRGFTKSIDKGNANEQYNIKRAAEVLQMVNRRTIRPEVDKYRLLKWAQGNGLPVGHTVLTNDSPQALSKSNILEAIFTASAAMSDKLVPTENRVLFIGETEYVKFKLADNVIGGAQLNGDAVKRGYRGTIDGIAIVTVPTAYIPSNCGFVMKYKGATVDPVKLKALRVHKDPPGIDGDLLEGRILYDAFVLDAMRDGVYVYKTYAGAPGSTSTVT
;
A
#
# COMPACT_ATOMS: atom_id res chain seq x y z
N MET A 1 30.26 -1.12 55.36
CA MET A 1 30.00 0.10 54.54
C MET A 1 29.61 -0.31 53.16
N ALA A 2 28.37 0.00 52.74
CA ALA A 2 27.96 -0.26 51.38
C ALA A 2 28.52 0.84 50.48
N ILE A 3 29.26 0.47 49.46
CA ILE A 3 29.80 1.39 48.44
C ILE A 3 28.65 1.69 47.49
N ASN A 4 28.12 2.90 47.51
CA ASN A 4 27.17 3.34 46.51
C ASN A 4 27.93 3.66 45.23
N LEU A 5 27.81 2.76 44.23
CA LEU A 5 28.30 2.98 42.87
C LEU A 5 27.43 4.04 42.20
N VAL A 6 28.04 5.12 41.73
CA VAL A 6 27.37 6.17 40.96
C VAL A 6 27.00 5.60 39.60
N THR A 7 25.72 5.56 39.28
CA THR A 7 25.27 5.14 37.93
C THR A 7 25.42 6.32 36.99
N GLU A 8 26.30 6.20 36.01
CA GLU A 8 26.47 7.22 34.97
C GLU A 8 25.24 7.28 34.04
N TYR A 9 24.64 8.45 33.92
CA TYR A 9 23.46 8.64 33.11
C TYR A 9 23.83 8.84 31.65
N GLN A 10 23.36 7.92 30.78
CA GLN A 10 23.62 8.01 29.35
C GLN A 10 22.62 8.99 28.69
N LYS A 11 23.15 10.07 28.08
CA LYS A 11 22.36 11.11 27.39
C LYS A 11 21.71 10.64 26.07
N LYS A 12 22.06 9.45 25.59
CA LYS A 12 21.55 8.92 24.31
C LYS A 12 20.28 8.09 24.55
N LEU A 13 19.18 8.48 23.93
CA LEU A 13 17.96 7.68 23.89
C LEU A 13 18.18 6.39 23.10
N ALA A 14 17.83 5.25 23.72
CA ALA A 14 17.74 4.00 22.98
C ALA A 14 16.56 4.08 22.02
N GLU A 15 16.82 3.96 20.72
CA GLU A 15 15.79 3.94 19.70
C GLU A 15 15.35 2.49 19.41
N HIS A 16 14.05 2.26 19.36
CA HIS A 16 13.52 1.01 18.83
C HIS A 16 13.75 0.95 17.31
N PHE A 17 13.85 -0.26 16.77
CA PHE A 17 13.96 -0.45 15.34
C PHE A 17 12.78 0.18 14.59
N SER A 18 13.06 0.83 13.48
CA SER A 18 12.05 1.39 12.59
C SER A 18 12.33 0.96 11.15
N ILE A 19 11.27 0.59 10.44
CA ILE A 19 11.34 0.19 9.04
C ILE A 19 10.91 1.39 8.20
N GLY A 20 11.65 1.68 7.11
CA GLY A 20 11.24 2.67 6.12
C GLY A 20 9.94 2.24 5.41
N SER A 21 9.19 3.19 4.83
CA SER A 21 7.99 2.86 4.08
C SER A 21 8.31 1.89 2.94
N LYS A 22 7.49 0.84 2.82
CA LYS A 22 7.60 -0.20 1.79
C LYS A 22 6.68 0.07 0.60
N THR A 23 5.61 0.85 0.81
CA THR A 23 4.59 1.10 -0.21
C THR A 23 4.77 2.43 -0.95
N ASP A 24 5.45 3.43 -0.37
CA ASP A 24 5.56 4.77 -0.95
C ASP A 24 6.17 4.82 -2.36
N ALA A 25 7.12 3.93 -2.65
CA ALA A 25 7.76 3.86 -3.98
C ALA A 25 6.80 3.34 -5.07
N TYR A 26 5.78 2.61 -4.65
CA TYR A 26 4.82 1.94 -5.52
C TYR A 26 3.41 2.50 -5.40
N ALA A 27 3.24 3.55 -4.61
CA ALA A 27 1.97 4.26 -4.45
C ALA A 27 1.61 5.00 -5.74
N GLY A 28 0.34 4.91 -6.14
CA GLY A 28 -0.19 5.64 -7.28
C GLY A 28 -0.37 7.12 -6.96
N LYS A 29 0.18 8.01 -7.79
CA LYS A 29 0.13 9.47 -7.63
C LYS A 29 -0.52 10.18 -8.81
N ALA A 30 -1.29 9.46 -9.61
CA ALA A 30 -1.84 9.97 -10.85
C ALA A 30 -2.86 11.10 -10.66
N TYR A 31 -3.59 11.09 -9.54
CA TYR A 31 -4.64 12.05 -9.26
C TYR A 31 -4.32 12.91 -8.03
N ASN A 32 -4.63 14.21 -8.12
CA ASN A 32 -4.32 15.18 -7.09
C ASN A 32 -5.59 15.64 -6.36
N PHE A 33 -5.58 15.55 -5.03
CA PHE A 33 -6.70 15.95 -4.14
C PHE A 33 -6.53 17.38 -3.61
N VAL A 34 -5.97 18.31 -4.41
CA VAL A 34 -5.72 19.68 -3.96
C VAL A 34 -7.04 20.39 -3.67
N GLY A 35 -7.17 20.91 -2.45
CA GLY A 35 -8.33 21.70 -2.02
C GLY A 35 -9.60 20.90 -1.71
N VAL A 36 -9.76 19.66 -2.17
CA VAL A 36 -10.97 18.85 -2.03
C VAL A 36 -10.75 17.55 -1.27
N LYS A 37 -11.78 17.04 -0.63
CA LYS A 37 -11.76 15.75 0.07
C LYS A 37 -12.19 14.59 -0.83
N SER A 38 -12.95 14.89 -1.88
CA SER A 38 -13.47 13.93 -2.85
C SER A 38 -13.10 14.38 -4.26
N ILE A 39 -12.76 13.43 -5.12
CA ILE A 39 -12.58 13.62 -6.55
C ILE A 39 -13.45 12.67 -7.33
N GLU A 40 -13.80 13.06 -8.55
CA GLU A 40 -14.49 12.24 -9.53
C GLU A 40 -13.51 11.88 -10.63
N VAL A 41 -13.42 10.61 -10.94
CA VAL A 41 -12.60 10.08 -12.04
C VAL A 41 -13.56 9.58 -13.11
N PHE A 42 -13.43 10.10 -14.32
CA PHE A 42 -14.19 9.67 -15.48
C PHE A 42 -13.37 8.68 -16.29
N THR A 43 -14.02 7.65 -16.76
CA THR A 43 -13.46 6.64 -17.66
C THR A 43 -14.37 6.54 -18.87
N ILE A 44 -13.78 6.58 -20.06
CA ILE A 44 -14.50 6.32 -21.31
C ILE A 44 -14.64 4.79 -21.44
N ASP A 45 -15.85 4.33 -21.71
CA ASP A 45 -16.11 2.92 -21.91
C ASP A 45 -15.51 2.44 -23.24
N ASP A 46 -15.22 1.14 -23.32
CA ASP A 46 -14.64 0.57 -24.52
C ASP A 46 -15.61 0.71 -25.71
N ILE A 47 -15.03 0.98 -26.87
CA ILE A 47 -15.80 1.13 -28.13
C ILE A 47 -15.69 -0.18 -28.91
N ASP A 48 -16.81 -0.83 -29.10
CA ASP A 48 -16.89 -2.04 -29.92
C ASP A 48 -16.68 -1.72 -31.41
N LEU A 49 -15.85 -2.53 -32.05
CA LEU A 49 -15.67 -2.45 -33.51
C LEU A 49 -16.74 -3.25 -34.22
N THR A 50 -17.32 -2.64 -35.26
CA THR A 50 -18.27 -3.29 -36.13
C THR A 50 -17.63 -3.53 -37.52
N ASP A 51 -18.05 -4.58 -38.21
CA ASP A 51 -17.56 -4.86 -39.57
C ASP A 51 -17.98 -3.75 -40.53
N TYR A 52 -17.04 -3.27 -41.33
CA TYR A 52 -17.32 -2.29 -42.37
C TYR A 52 -17.97 -2.94 -43.57
N THR A 53 -19.18 -2.50 -43.91
CA THR A 53 -19.95 -3.03 -45.04
C THR A 53 -19.75 -2.22 -46.31
N ARG A 54 -19.10 -2.79 -47.33
CA ARG A 54 -18.84 -2.07 -48.59
C ARG A 54 -20.11 -1.80 -49.41
N THR A 55 -21.13 -2.62 -49.28
CA THR A 55 -22.38 -2.56 -50.06
C THR A 55 -23.47 -1.72 -49.37
N GLY A 56 -23.32 -1.38 -48.09
CA GLY A 56 -24.30 -0.57 -47.36
C GLY A 56 -25.67 -1.19 -47.11
N THR A 57 -25.78 -2.55 -47.19
CA THR A 57 -27.05 -3.28 -47.07
C THR A 57 -27.09 -4.23 -45.87
N ASP A 58 -26.57 -3.80 -44.75
CA ASP A 58 -26.40 -4.63 -43.55
C ASP A 58 -27.55 -4.51 -42.51
N GLY A 59 -28.65 -3.94 -42.86
CA GLY A 59 -29.81 -3.81 -41.99
C GLY A 59 -29.72 -2.67 -40.95
N ASN A 60 -28.58 -1.99 -40.86
CA ASN A 60 -28.34 -0.87 -39.93
C ASN A 60 -28.62 0.51 -40.58
N GLY A 61 -29.67 0.62 -41.35
CA GLY A 61 -30.06 1.90 -41.97
C GLY A 61 -29.13 2.38 -43.10
N GLY A 62 -28.32 1.48 -43.71
CA GLY A 62 -27.39 1.79 -44.81
C GLY A 62 -26.09 2.46 -44.38
N LEU A 63 -25.78 2.50 -43.08
CA LEU A 63 -24.52 3.03 -42.54
C LEU A 63 -23.39 1.99 -42.71
N ARG A 64 -22.31 2.36 -43.41
CA ARG A 64 -21.18 1.48 -43.68
C ARG A 64 -20.31 1.15 -42.48
N PHE A 65 -20.35 2.00 -41.43
CA PHE A 65 -19.57 1.87 -40.20
C PHE A 65 -20.40 1.33 -39.01
N GLY A 66 -21.62 0.85 -39.26
CA GLY A 66 -22.56 0.44 -38.21
C GLY A 66 -23.45 1.58 -37.70
N SER A 67 -24.25 1.34 -36.67
CA SER A 67 -25.13 2.33 -36.09
C SER A 67 -24.35 3.42 -35.34
N ILE A 68 -24.82 4.66 -35.42
CA ILE A 68 -24.25 5.78 -34.67
C ILE A 68 -24.76 5.71 -33.23
N SER A 69 -23.85 5.68 -32.28
CA SER A 69 -24.12 5.79 -30.85
C SER A 69 -23.16 6.81 -30.20
N ASP A 70 -23.62 7.45 -29.14
CA ASP A 70 -22.74 8.32 -28.36
C ASP A 70 -21.72 7.49 -27.57
N VAL A 71 -20.55 8.06 -27.34
CA VAL A 71 -19.52 7.44 -26.47
C VAL A 71 -20.00 7.55 -25.02
N SER A 72 -20.12 6.40 -24.36
CA SER A 72 -20.49 6.33 -22.95
C SER A 72 -19.27 6.57 -22.06
N ASP A 73 -19.52 7.12 -20.87
CA ASP A 73 -18.51 7.30 -19.83
C ASP A 73 -19.06 6.84 -18.48
N THR A 74 -18.15 6.33 -17.67
CA THR A 74 -18.42 5.91 -16.29
C THR A 74 -17.72 6.83 -15.31
N LYS A 75 -18.39 7.13 -14.18
CA LYS A 75 -17.87 8.01 -13.15
C LYS A 75 -17.60 7.26 -11.85
N GLN A 76 -16.38 7.34 -11.35
CA GLN A 76 -15.95 6.82 -10.04
C GLN A 76 -15.69 7.98 -9.08
N THR A 77 -16.34 7.98 -7.90
CA THR A 77 -16.15 8.99 -6.86
C THR A 77 -15.25 8.44 -5.77
N LEU A 78 -14.10 9.09 -5.53
CA LEU A 78 -13.10 8.72 -4.53
C LEU A 78 -13.12 9.75 -3.39
N THR A 79 -13.52 9.33 -2.18
CA THR A 79 -13.61 10.21 -1.00
C THR A 79 -12.65 9.77 0.09
N MET A 80 -11.73 10.65 0.48
CA MET A 80 -10.79 10.39 1.57
C MET A 80 -11.50 10.33 2.92
N THR A 81 -11.28 9.25 3.66
CA THR A 81 -11.95 8.99 4.95
C THR A 81 -10.99 8.97 6.14
N LYS A 82 -9.71 8.63 5.94
CA LYS A 82 -8.76 8.40 7.04
C LYS A 82 -8.04 9.69 7.46
N ASP A 83 -8.54 10.33 8.50
CA ASP A 83 -7.96 11.52 9.14
C ASP A 83 -7.45 11.15 10.53
N ARG A 84 -6.14 11.27 10.76
CA ARG A 84 -5.48 10.87 12.00
C ARG A 84 -4.71 12.03 12.60
N GLY A 85 -4.78 12.17 13.91
CA GLY A 85 -4.05 13.20 14.65
C GLY A 85 -3.49 12.67 15.95
N PHE A 86 -2.48 13.38 16.48
CA PHE A 86 -1.96 13.15 17.80
C PHE A 86 -1.51 14.47 18.43
N THR A 87 -1.56 14.54 19.75
CA THR A 87 -1.04 15.64 20.55
C THR A 87 -0.26 15.06 21.73
N LYS A 88 0.96 15.54 21.96
CA LYS A 88 1.82 15.16 23.09
C LYS A 88 2.55 16.39 23.62
N SER A 89 2.63 16.52 24.92
CA SER A 89 3.40 17.59 25.59
C SER A 89 4.73 17.08 26.14
N ILE A 90 5.72 17.95 26.14
CA ILE A 90 7.00 17.76 26.84
C ILE A 90 7.11 18.89 27.84
N ASP A 91 6.84 18.57 29.09
CA ASP A 91 6.96 19.51 30.20
C ASP A 91 8.40 19.95 30.43
N LYS A 92 8.63 21.23 30.70
CA LYS A 92 9.95 21.85 30.83
C LYS A 92 10.67 21.40 32.09
N GLY A 93 9.92 21.26 33.19
CA GLY A 93 10.47 20.75 34.46
C GLY A 93 10.97 19.33 34.30
N ASN A 94 10.14 18.45 33.78
CA ASN A 94 10.50 17.06 33.50
C ASN A 94 11.63 16.92 32.47
N ALA A 95 11.67 17.80 31.46
CA ALA A 95 12.75 17.80 30.46
C ALA A 95 14.09 18.19 31.09
N ASN A 96 14.11 19.19 31.98
CA ASN A 96 15.30 19.63 32.73
C ASN A 96 15.82 18.53 33.65
N GLU A 97 14.95 17.89 34.43
CA GLU A 97 15.31 16.76 35.30
C GLU A 97 15.85 15.56 34.54
N GLN A 98 15.42 15.37 33.28
CA GLN A 98 15.91 14.34 32.36
C GLN A 98 17.06 14.82 31.45
N TYR A 99 17.77 15.90 31.82
CA TYR A 99 18.89 16.47 31.04
C TYR A 99 18.55 16.81 29.59
N ASN A 100 17.32 17.25 29.30
CA ASN A 100 16.83 17.60 27.95
C ASN A 100 17.00 16.47 26.91
N ILE A 101 16.84 15.22 27.31
CA ILE A 101 16.95 14.04 26.42
C ILE A 101 15.83 14.04 25.37
N LYS A 102 14.65 14.55 25.75
CA LYS A 102 13.47 14.58 24.86
C LYS A 102 13.46 15.87 24.04
N ARG A 103 14.18 15.89 22.94
CA ARG A 103 14.11 17.00 22.00
C ARG A 103 12.85 16.88 21.15
N ALA A 104 12.03 17.93 21.11
CA ALA A 104 10.74 17.93 20.42
C ALA A 104 10.82 17.49 18.96
N ALA A 105 11.81 17.99 18.20
CA ALA A 105 12.01 17.63 16.81
C ALA A 105 12.40 16.16 16.62
N GLU A 106 13.24 15.60 17.49
CA GLU A 106 13.65 14.18 17.44
C GLU A 106 12.48 13.26 17.76
N VAL A 107 11.68 13.61 18.78
CA VAL A 107 10.46 12.87 19.14
C VAL A 107 9.47 12.87 17.98
N LEU A 108 9.28 14.02 17.32
CA LEU A 108 8.39 14.14 16.17
C LEU A 108 8.84 13.27 14.97
N GLN A 109 10.14 13.25 14.67
CA GLN A 109 10.69 12.37 13.65
C GLN A 109 10.53 10.89 14.01
N MET A 110 10.68 10.55 15.29
CA MET A 110 10.49 9.21 15.82
C MET A 110 9.04 8.75 15.65
N VAL A 111 8.05 9.58 15.97
CA VAL A 111 6.63 9.29 15.74
C VAL A 111 6.35 9.06 14.25
N ASN A 112 6.91 9.89 13.38
CA ASN A 112 6.76 9.71 11.94
C ASN A 112 7.30 8.36 11.46
N ARG A 113 8.49 7.96 11.92
CA ARG A 113 9.13 6.71 11.51
C ARG A 113 8.48 5.46 12.10
N ARG A 114 8.07 5.51 13.37
CA ARG A 114 7.60 4.34 14.12
C ARG A 114 6.10 4.12 14.07
N THR A 115 5.32 5.19 13.91
CA THR A 115 3.85 5.13 14.00
C THR A 115 3.21 5.44 12.66
N ILE A 116 3.49 6.60 12.07
CA ILE A 116 2.78 7.08 10.89
C ILE A 116 3.10 6.21 9.66
N ARG A 117 4.38 5.98 9.36
CA ARG A 117 4.76 5.19 8.17
C ARG A 117 4.23 3.76 8.21
N PRO A 118 4.40 2.99 9.29
CA PRO A 118 3.84 1.65 9.40
C PRO A 118 2.32 1.60 9.29
N GLU A 119 1.62 2.58 9.89
CA GLU A 119 0.16 2.68 9.79
C GLU A 119 -0.30 2.91 8.36
N VAL A 120 0.33 3.85 7.63
CA VAL A 120 0.01 4.13 6.22
C VAL A 120 0.27 2.92 5.34
N ASP A 121 1.42 2.24 5.51
CA ASP A 121 1.76 1.05 4.71
C ASP A 121 0.75 -0.08 4.95
N LYS A 122 0.42 -0.37 6.21
CA LYS A 122 -0.58 -1.38 6.57
C LYS A 122 -1.95 -1.05 6.00
N TYR A 123 -2.36 0.21 6.10
CA TYR A 123 -3.65 0.68 5.60
C TYR A 123 -3.74 0.57 4.07
N ARG A 124 -2.70 0.96 3.33
CA ARG A 124 -2.66 0.82 1.87
C ARG A 124 -2.82 -0.63 1.43
N LEU A 125 -2.03 -1.55 2.00
CA LEU A 125 -2.12 -2.97 1.67
C LEU A 125 -3.51 -3.54 1.94
N LEU A 126 -4.13 -3.15 3.07
CA LEU A 126 -5.50 -3.54 3.40
C LEU A 126 -6.51 -3.02 2.36
N LYS A 127 -6.42 -1.74 2.01
CA LYS A 127 -7.36 -1.10 1.09
C LYS A 127 -7.21 -1.58 -0.36
N TRP A 128 -5.99 -1.84 -0.80
CA TRP A 128 -5.76 -2.47 -2.10
C TRP A 128 -6.36 -3.88 -2.14
N ALA A 129 -6.14 -4.67 -1.09
CA ALA A 129 -6.68 -6.04 -1.01
C ALA A 129 -8.22 -6.06 -0.94
N GLN A 130 -8.84 -5.04 -0.38
CA GLN A 130 -10.30 -4.89 -0.30
C GLN A 130 -10.93 -4.30 -1.57
N GLY A 131 -10.13 -3.79 -2.51
CA GLY A 131 -10.66 -3.06 -3.66
C GLY A 131 -11.38 -1.77 -3.27
N ASN A 132 -10.82 -1.03 -2.30
CA ASN A 132 -11.45 0.19 -1.80
C ASN A 132 -11.66 1.23 -2.91
N GLY A 133 -12.85 1.80 -2.98
CA GLY A 133 -13.25 2.79 -4.00
C GLY A 133 -13.95 2.18 -5.21
N LEU A 134 -13.94 0.84 -5.38
CA LEU A 134 -14.69 0.18 -6.46
C LEU A 134 -16.21 0.30 -6.25
N PRO A 135 -16.98 0.39 -7.32
CA PRO A 135 -18.43 0.32 -7.29
C PRO A 135 -18.93 -1.00 -6.69
N VAL A 136 -20.18 -1.01 -6.22
CA VAL A 136 -20.82 -2.22 -5.68
C VAL A 136 -20.87 -3.32 -6.75
N GLY A 137 -20.40 -4.51 -6.40
CA GLY A 137 -20.32 -5.66 -7.30
C GLY A 137 -19.01 -5.80 -8.07
N HIS A 138 -18.15 -4.78 -8.05
CA HIS A 138 -16.82 -4.86 -8.65
C HIS A 138 -15.79 -5.33 -7.62
N THR A 139 -14.89 -6.20 -8.04
CA THR A 139 -13.83 -6.76 -7.17
C THR A 139 -12.49 -6.76 -7.90
N VAL A 140 -11.42 -6.78 -7.14
CA VAL A 140 -10.07 -7.05 -7.65
C VAL A 140 -9.93 -8.53 -8.02
N LEU A 141 -8.93 -8.88 -8.82
CA LEU A 141 -8.63 -10.27 -9.16
C LEU A 141 -8.24 -11.07 -7.92
N THR A 142 -8.73 -12.28 -7.85
CA THR A 142 -8.42 -13.23 -6.76
C THR A 142 -8.26 -14.65 -7.30
N ASN A 143 -7.61 -15.53 -6.54
CA ASN A 143 -7.68 -16.97 -6.82
C ASN A 143 -9.11 -17.52 -6.60
N ASP A 144 -9.49 -18.53 -7.34
CA ASP A 144 -10.84 -19.13 -7.33
C ASP A 144 -11.24 -19.67 -5.97
N SER A 145 -10.29 -20.27 -5.25
CA SER A 145 -10.50 -20.85 -3.92
C SER A 145 -9.40 -20.43 -2.96
N PRO A 146 -9.73 -20.05 -1.72
CA PRO A 146 -8.72 -19.81 -0.70
C PRO A 146 -7.83 -21.05 -0.50
N GLN A 147 -6.51 -20.88 -0.53
CA GLN A 147 -5.54 -21.96 -0.37
C GLN A 147 -4.34 -21.51 0.45
N ALA A 148 -3.87 -22.37 1.37
CA ALA A 148 -2.66 -22.06 2.11
C ALA A 148 -1.41 -22.12 1.21
N LEU A 149 -0.54 -21.15 1.36
CA LEU A 149 0.76 -21.13 0.67
C LEU A 149 1.73 -22.11 1.33
N SER A 150 2.43 -22.86 0.51
CA SER A 150 3.45 -23.84 0.89
C SER A 150 4.68 -23.67 -0.01
N LYS A 151 5.75 -24.40 0.29
CA LYS A 151 6.97 -24.41 -0.56
C LYS A 151 6.68 -24.94 -1.98
N SER A 152 5.74 -25.87 -2.10
CA SER A 152 5.43 -26.53 -3.38
C SER A 152 4.53 -25.70 -4.28
N ASN A 153 3.64 -24.86 -3.75
CA ASN A 153 2.63 -24.14 -4.53
C ASN A 153 2.86 -22.63 -4.67
N ILE A 154 3.77 -22.04 -3.91
CA ILE A 154 3.95 -20.58 -3.88
C ILE A 154 4.42 -20.01 -5.23
N LEU A 155 5.29 -20.72 -5.95
CA LEU A 155 5.74 -20.31 -7.27
C LEU A 155 4.61 -20.40 -8.29
N GLU A 156 3.88 -21.49 -8.29
CA GLU A 156 2.71 -21.68 -9.15
C GLU A 156 1.67 -20.58 -8.88
N ALA A 157 1.40 -20.27 -7.59
CA ALA A 157 0.49 -19.21 -7.22
C ALA A 157 0.91 -17.83 -7.76
N ILE A 158 2.21 -17.51 -7.72
CA ILE A 158 2.73 -16.22 -8.23
C ILE A 158 2.61 -16.16 -9.75
N PHE A 159 2.97 -17.24 -10.46
CA PHE A 159 2.87 -17.27 -11.93
C PHE A 159 1.41 -17.29 -12.40
N THR A 160 0.53 -18.01 -11.72
CA THR A 160 -0.92 -18.00 -12.01
C THR A 160 -1.51 -16.59 -11.80
N ALA A 161 -1.11 -15.90 -10.73
CA ALA A 161 -1.52 -14.52 -10.52
C ALA A 161 -1.04 -13.58 -11.65
N SER A 162 0.21 -13.76 -12.09
CA SER A 162 0.76 -12.99 -13.22
C SER A 162 0.04 -13.28 -14.53
N ALA A 163 -0.26 -14.55 -14.80
CA ALA A 163 -1.02 -14.98 -15.99
C ALA A 163 -2.43 -14.40 -15.98
N ALA A 164 -3.16 -14.50 -14.86
CA ALA A 164 -4.50 -13.92 -14.72
C ALA A 164 -4.54 -12.41 -14.99
N MET A 165 -3.51 -11.67 -14.56
CA MET A 165 -3.39 -10.24 -14.88
C MET A 165 -3.07 -10.03 -16.37
N SER A 166 -2.28 -10.89 -17.00
CA SER A 166 -1.93 -10.80 -18.43
C SER A 166 -3.13 -11.10 -19.31
N ASP A 167 -3.97 -12.07 -18.94
CA ASP A 167 -5.23 -12.41 -19.63
C ASP A 167 -6.23 -11.22 -19.61
N LYS A 168 -6.10 -10.32 -18.65
CA LYS A 168 -6.84 -9.06 -18.55
C LYS A 168 -6.09 -7.86 -19.17
N LEU A 169 -5.11 -8.12 -20.03
CA LEU A 169 -4.32 -7.13 -20.74
C LEU A 169 -3.56 -6.14 -19.84
N VAL A 170 -3.30 -6.50 -18.60
CA VAL A 170 -2.48 -5.67 -17.69
C VAL A 170 -1.01 -5.77 -18.13
N PRO A 171 -0.30 -4.64 -18.33
CA PRO A 171 1.11 -4.67 -18.71
C PRO A 171 1.97 -5.46 -17.71
N THR A 172 2.94 -6.21 -18.20
CA THR A 172 3.88 -6.97 -17.36
C THR A 172 4.89 -6.08 -16.65
N GLU A 173 5.20 -4.94 -17.26
CA GLU A 173 6.07 -3.94 -16.67
C GLU A 173 5.42 -3.27 -15.45
N ASN A 174 6.24 -2.85 -14.50
CA ASN A 174 5.77 -2.16 -13.28
C ASN A 174 4.80 -2.96 -12.39
N ARG A 175 4.78 -4.29 -12.52
CA ARG A 175 4.10 -5.14 -11.54
C ARG A 175 4.96 -5.30 -10.29
N VAL A 176 4.32 -5.30 -9.15
CA VAL A 176 4.96 -5.41 -7.83
C VAL A 176 4.24 -6.44 -6.99
N LEU A 177 4.99 -7.35 -6.41
CA LEU A 177 4.51 -8.37 -5.49
C LEU A 177 4.83 -7.96 -4.05
N PHE A 178 3.81 -7.72 -3.23
CA PHE A 178 3.94 -7.52 -1.78
C PHE A 178 3.68 -8.84 -1.07
N ILE A 179 4.70 -9.34 -0.39
CA ILE A 179 4.67 -10.63 0.30
C ILE A 179 5.14 -10.48 1.74
N GLY A 180 4.50 -11.19 2.68
CA GLY A 180 4.92 -11.24 4.08
C GLY A 180 6.26 -11.97 4.24
N GLU A 181 7.06 -11.59 5.24
CA GLU A 181 8.38 -12.24 5.48
C GLU A 181 8.22 -13.75 5.69
N THR A 182 7.17 -14.22 6.34
CA THR A 182 6.90 -15.66 6.55
C THR A 182 6.69 -16.40 5.23
N GLU A 183 5.89 -15.84 4.33
CA GLU A 183 5.63 -16.43 3.02
C GLU A 183 6.84 -16.31 2.09
N TYR A 184 7.62 -15.25 2.24
CA TYR A 184 8.88 -15.09 1.51
C TYR A 184 9.93 -16.15 1.86
N VAL A 185 9.95 -16.64 3.12
CA VAL A 185 10.79 -17.79 3.49
C VAL A 185 10.37 -19.04 2.72
N LYS A 186 9.06 -19.31 2.59
CA LYS A 186 8.55 -20.44 1.78
C LYS A 186 8.95 -20.30 0.31
N PHE A 187 8.86 -19.08 -0.22
CA PHE A 187 9.30 -18.76 -1.59
C PHE A 187 10.79 -19.07 -1.81
N LYS A 188 11.67 -18.67 -0.89
CA LYS A 188 13.10 -18.97 -0.96
C LYS A 188 13.42 -20.46 -0.89
N LEU A 189 12.63 -21.21 -0.14
CA LEU A 189 12.79 -22.64 0.06
C LEU A 189 12.12 -23.49 -1.04
N ALA A 190 11.46 -22.86 -2.01
CA ALA A 190 10.93 -23.56 -3.17
C ALA A 190 12.07 -24.04 -4.07
N ASP A 191 12.01 -25.29 -4.49
CA ASP A 191 13.16 -26.01 -5.12
C ASP A 191 13.69 -25.36 -6.41
N ASN A 192 12.89 -24.53 -7.07
CA ASN A 192 13.22 -23.92 -8.36
C ASN A 192 13.77 -22.48 -8.28
N VAL A 193 13.86 -21.87 -7.09
CA VAL A 193 14.28 -20.45 -6.93
C VAL A 193 15.77 -20.29 -6.75
N ILE A 194 16.49 -21.36 -6.40
CA ILE A 194 17.91 -21.31 -5.96
C ILE A 194 18.88 -20.84 -7.07
N GLY A 195 18.42 -20.73 -8.33
CA GLY A 195 19.31 -20.51 -9.48
C GLY A 195 19.34 -19.11 -10.11
N GLY A 196 18.50 -18.15 -9.77
CA GLY A 196 18.28 -17.02 -10.68
C GLY A 196 18.13 -15.58 -10.16
N ALA A 197 18.13 -15.33 -8.88
CA ALA A 197 17.90 -13.95 -8.38
C ALA A 197 19.21 -13.14 -8.30
N GLN A 198 19.46 -12.30 -9.30
CA GLN A 198 20.53 -11.28 -9.21
C GLN A 198 20.04 -10.12 -8.33
N LEU A 199 20.74 -9.91 -7.20
CA LEU A 199 20.44 -8.85 -6.22
C LEU A 199 21.30 -7.61 -6.52
N ASN A 200 20.67 -6.50 -6.89
CA ASN A 200 21.31 -5.19 -6.95
C ASN A 200 21.33 -4.52 -5.57
N GLY A 201 22.50 -4.13 -5.06
CA GLY A 201 22.73 -3.68 -3.68
C GLY A 201 21.92 -2.49 -3.17
N ASP A 202 21.51 -1.53 -4.02
CA ASP A 202 20.72 -0.36 -3.60
C ASP A 202 19.21 -0.64 -3.46
N ALA A 203 18.72 -1.66 -4.14
CA ALA A 203 17.31 -2.08 -4.06
C ALA A 203 17.01 -2.82 -2.74
N VAL A 204 17.99 -3.49 -2.15
CA VAL A 204 17.87 -4.23 -0.88
C VAL A 204 17.48 -3.31 0.29
N LYS A 205 17.98 -2.06 0.31
CA LYS A 205 17.67 -1.07 1.37
C LYS A 205 16.18 -0.70 1.45
N ARG A 206 15.43 -0.81 0.35
CA ARG A 206 14.00 -0.50 0.27
C ARG A 206 13.09 -1.71 0.47
N GLY A 207 13.64 -2.87 0.83
CA GLY A 207 12.89 -4.12 0.96
C GLY A 207 12.67 -4.86 -0.36
N TYR A 208 13.23 -4.36 -1.44
CA TYR A 208 13.30 -5.06 -2.71
C TYR A 208 14.19 -6.30 -2.55
N ARG A 209 13.67 -7.45 -2.91
CA ARG A 209 14.35 -8.74 -2.75
C ARG A 209 14.69 -9.42 -4.07
N GLY A 210 14.62 -8.70 -5.17
CA GLY A 210 14.87 -9.20 -6.52
C GLY A 210 13.63 -9.14 -7.40
N THR A 211 13.77 -9.64 -8.62
CA THR A 211 12.67 -9.77 -9.58
C THR A 211 12.47 -11.24 -9.92
N ILE A 212 11.23 -11.61 -10.16
CA ILE A 212 10.86 -12.87 -10.78
C ILE A 212 9.97 -12.56 -11.98
N ASP A 213 10.33 -13.03 -13.15
CA ASP A 213 9.58 -12.77 -14.38
C ASP A 213 9.26 -11.27 -14.60
N GLY A 214 10.24 -10.39 -14.31
CA GLY A 214 10.06 -8.94 -14.39
C GLY A 214 9.28 -8.30 -13.24
N ILE A 215 8.68 -9.10 -12.35
CA ILE A 215 7.88 -8.62 -11.20
C ILE A 215 8.79 -8.28 -10.04
N ALA A 216 8.73 -7.05 -9.53
CA ALA A 216 9.49 -6.63 -8.36
C ALA A 216 8.92 -7.24 -7.07
N ILE A 217 9.77 -7.92 -6.28
CA ILE A 217 9.36 -8.52 -5.01
C ILE A 217 9.69 -7.56 -3.87
N VAL A 218 8.67 -7.17 -3.10
CA VAL A 218 8.79 -6.32 -1.92
C VAL A 218 8.33 -7.09 -0.70
N THR A 219 9.26 -7.35 0.23
CA THR A 219 8.90 -7.99 1.49
C THR A 219 8.42 -6.95 2.49
N VAL A 220 7.36 -7.31 3.18
CA VAL A 220 6.76 -6.51 4.25
C VAL A 220 6.63 -7.35 5.52
N PRO A 221 6.62 -6.71 6.70
CA PRO A 221 6.31 -7.44 7.93
C PRO A 221 4.98 -8.20 7.78
N THR A 222 4.92 -9.44 8.22
CA THR A 222 3.72 -10.28 8.08
C THR A 222 2.46 -9.61 8.65
N ALA A 223 2.62 -8.80 9.71
CA ALA A 223 1.52 -8.03 10.31
C ALA A 223 0.94 -6.92 9.41
N TYR A 224 1.59 -6.58 8.27
CA TYR A 224 1.08 -5.58 7.32
C TYR A 224 0.18 -6.21 6.27
N ILE A 225 0.36 -7.50 5.98
CA ILE A 225 -0.51 -8.25 5.07
C ILE A 225 -1.87 -8.44 5.75
N PRO A 226 -2.98 -8.17 5.03
CA PRO A 226 -4.33 -8.41 5.57
C PRO A 226 -4.53 -9.87 5.98
N SER A 227 -5.40 -10.10 6.97
CA SER A 227 -5.84 -11.44 7.32
C SER A 227 -6.47 -12.14 6.10
N ASN A 228 -6.27 -13.43 5.98
CA ASN A 228 -6.72 -14.25 4.85
C ASN A 228 -6.11 -13.87 3.48
N CYS A 229 -4.95 -13.19 3.50
CA CYS A 229 -4.21 -12.83 2.31
C CYS A 229 -2.79 -13.41 2.40
N GLY A 230 -2.34 -14.11 1.35
CA GLY A 230 -0.98 -14.63 1.26
C GLY A 230 -0.02 -13.61 0.67
N PHE A 231 -0.43 -12.97 -0.41
CA PHE A 231 0.30 -11.88 -1.06
C PHE A 231 -0.65 -10.97 -1.84
N VAL A 232 -0.18 -9.77 -2.15
CA VAL A 232 -0.86 -8.82 -3.03
C VAL A 232 0.08 -8.49 -4.18
N MET A 233 -0.37 -8.75 -5.41
CA MET A 233 0.31 -8.32 -6.63
C MET A 233 -0.44 -7.14 -7.21
N LYS A 234 0.27 -6.10 -7.62
CA LYS A 234 -0.38 -4.94 -8.23
C LYS A 234 0.43 -4.34 -9.37
N TYR A 235 -0.26 -3.79 -10.34
CA TYR A 235 0.28 -2.85 -11.30
C TYR A 235 0.38 -1.45 -10.67
N LYS A 236 1.49 -0.75 -10.85
CA LYS A 236 1.75 0.53 -10.18
C LYS A 236 0.69 1.59 -10.45
N GLY A 237 0.14 1.65 -11.65
CA GLY A 237 -0.90 2.61 -12.06
C GLY A 237 -2.31 2.30 -11.58
N ALA A 238 -2.59 1.07 -11.11
CA ALA A 238 -3.94 0.62 -10.77
C ALA A 238 -4.54 1.25 -9.51
N THR A 239 -3.72 1.93 -8.70
CA THR A 239 -4.15 2.52 -7.44
C THR A 239 -3.89 4.01 -7.36
N VAL A 240 -4.67 4.70 -6.51
CA VAL A 240 -4.48 6.09 -6.16
C VAL A 240 -4.35 6.19 -4.65
N ASP A 241 -3.20 6.67 -4.18
CA ASP A 241 -2.82 6.63 -2.77
C ASP A 241 -2.52 8.05 -2.25
N PRO A 242 -3.55 8.92 -2.12
CA PRO A 242 -3.34 10.29 -1.75
C PRO A 242 -2.88 10.44 -0.30
N VAL A 243 -1.93 11.33 -0.08
CA VAL A 243 -1.56 11.86 1.23
C VAL A 243 -1.68 13.37 1.14
N LYS A 244 -2.81 13.91 1.60
CA LYS A 244 -3.14 15.32 1.40
C LYS A 244 -2.54 16.24 2.45
N LEU A 245 -2.67 15.86 3.72
CA LEU A 245 -2.24 16.68 4.83
C LEU A 245 -1.24 15.88 5.67
N LYS A 246 -0.07 16.46 5.86
CA LYS A 246 0.94 15.96 6.80
C LYS A 246 1.49 17.16 7.55
N ALA A 247 0.73 17.64 8.53
CA ALA A 247 1.12 18.73 9.39
C ALA A 247 1.75 18.15 10.66
N LEU A 248 3.03 18.42 10.87
CA LEU A 248 3.75 18.09 12.08
C LEU A 248 4.31 19.41 12.64
N ARG A 249 3.85 19.81 13.83
CA ARG A 249 4.15 21.11 14.42
C ARG A 249 4.69 20.93 15.84
N VAL A 250 5.56 21.85 16.22
CA VAL A 250 6.04 22.02 17.59
C VAL A 250 5.67 23.42 18.01
N HIS A 251 4.85 23.53 19.04
CA HIS A 251 4.51 24.81 19.68
C HIS A 251 5.36 24.96 20.94
N LYS A 252 6.05 26.07 21.05
CA LYS A 252 6.82 26.41 22.26
C LYS A 252 5.94 27.19 23.20
N ASP A 253 5.95 26.82 24.48
CA ASP A 253 5.23 27.46 25.57
C ASP A 253 3.77 27.86 25.22
N PRO A 254 2.92 26.91 24.73
CA PRO A 254 1.53 27.23 24.43
C PRO A 254 0.73 27.47 25.71
N PRO A 255 -0.40 28.21 25.66
CA PRO A 255 -1.23 28.47 26.81
C PRO A 255 -1.63 27.17 27.54
N GLY A 256 -1.42 27.15 28.89
CA GLY A 256 -1.77 26.02 29.74
C GLY A 256 -0.73 24.90 29.83
N ILE A 257 0.42 25.02 29.16
CA ILE A 257 1.52 24.05 29.21
C ILE A 257 2.83 24.82 29.35
N ASP A 258 3.64 24.53 30.37
CA ASP A 258 5.01 25.01 30.47
C ASP A 258 5.94 24.01 29.77
N GLY A 259 6.24 24.27 28.49
CA GLY A 259 7.08 23.40 27.69
C GLY A 259 6.69 23.33 26.22
N ASP A 260 7.08 22.25 25.54
CA ASP A 260 6.81 22.03 24.11
C ASP A 260 5.57 21.18 23.91
N LEU A 261 4.67 21.61 23.00
CA LEU A 261 3.53 20.83 22.53
C LEU A 261 3.78 20.33 21.12
N LEU A 262 3.72 19.02 20.95
CA LEU A 262 3.87 18.33 19.67
C LEU A 262 2.50 17.98 19.12
N GLU A 263 2.19 18.46 17.95
CA GLU A 263 0.94 18.16 17.25
C GLU A 263 1.23 17.57 15.88
N GLY A 264 0.45 16.57 15.51
CA GLY A 264 0.50 15.99 14.18
C GLY A 264 -0.88 15.68 13.66
N ARG A 265 -1.10 15.95 12.39
CA ARG A 265 -2.29 15.53 11.64
C ARG A 265 -1.90 15.02 10.27
N ILE A 266 -2.48 13.91 9.87
CA ILE A 266 -2.29 13.31 8.56
C ILE A 266 -3.63 12.87 8.00
N LEU A 267 -3.93 13.29 6.76
CA LEU A 267 -5.08 12.85 5.98
C LEU A 267 -4.57 12.03 4.80
N TYR A 268 -4.94 10.77 4.75
CA TYR A 268 -4.51 9.84 3.71
C TYR A 268 -5.62 8.83 3.39
N ASP A 269 -5.53 8.23 2.22
CA ASP A 269 -6.38 7.10 1.85
C ASP A 269 -5.69 6.25 0.77
N ALA A 270 -6.33 5.17 0.34
CA ALA A 270 -5.86 4.32 -0.75
C ALA A 270 -7.07 3.77 -1.50
N PHE A 271 -7.09 3.93 -2.81
CA PHE A 271 -8.17 3.54 -3.69
C PHE A 271 -7.68 2.69 -4.85
N VAL A 272 -8.53 1.82 -5.35
CA VAL A 272 -8.34 1.09 -6.59
C VAL A 272 -9.20 1.77 -7.66
N LEU A 273 -8.62 2.05 -8.82
CA LEU A 273 -9.35 2.58 -9.97
C LEU A 273 -10.17 1.48 -10.62
N ASP A 274 -11.44 1.75 -10.89
CA ASP A 274 -12.36 0.76 -11.48
C ASP A 274 -11.91 0.34 -12.88
N ALA A 275 -11.51 1.29 -13.71
CA ALA A 275 -10.95 1.03 -15.02
C ALA A 275 -9.68 0.15 -15.02
N MET A 276 -8.98 0.08 -13.87
CA MET A 276 -7.73 -0.67 -13.71
C MET A 276 -7.82 -1.69 -12.58
N ARG A 277 -9.01 -2.12 -12.19
CA ARG A 277 -9.25 -3.06 -11.08
C ARG A 277 -8.51 -4.40 -11.28
N ASP A 278 -8.42 -4.86 -12.53
CA ASP A 278 -7.72 -6.07 -12.90
C ASP A 278 -6.19 -5.95 -12.73
N GLY A 279 -5.69 -4.73 -12.53
CA GLY A 279 -4.30 -4.45 -12.16
C GLY A 279 -3.97 -4.72 -10.69
N VAL A 280 -4.90 -5.24 -9.90
CA VAL A 280 -4.66 -5.67 -8.52
C VAL A 280 -5.12 -7.12 -8.38
N TYR A 281 -4.20 -7.98 -7.94
CA TYR A 281 -4.48 -9.39 -7.65
C TYR A 281 -4.20 -9.70 -6.19
N VAL A 282 -5.16 -10.35 -5.52
CA VAL A 282 -5.07 -10.73 -4.11
C VAL A 282 -5.16 -12.24 -3.99
N TYR A 283 -4.09 -12.86 -3.52
CA TYR A 283 -4.11 -14.29 -3.24
C TYR A 283 -4.77 -14.54 -1.89
N LYS A 284 -5.96 -15.14 -1.90
CA LYS A 284 -6.73 -15.46 -0.69
C LYS A 284 -6.26 -16.76 -0.06
N THR A 285 -6.10 -16.75 1.26
CA THR A 285 -5.81 -17.93 2.09
C THR A 285 -6.97 -18.21 3.02
N TYR A 286 -7.00 -19.41 3.62
CA TYR A 286 -8.03 -19.75 4.64
C TYR A 286 -7.91 -18.85 5.88
N ALA A 287 -9.05 -18.56 6.50
CA ALA A 287 -9.09 -17.94 7.82
C ALA A 287 -8.39 -18.87 8.83
N GLY A 288 -7.32 -18.37 9.48
CA GLY A 288 -6.54 -19.19 10.44
C GLY A 288 -5.20 -19.70 9.92
N ALA A 289 -4.81 -19.45 8.66
CA ALA A 289 -3.43 -19.66 8.23
C ALA A 289 -2.46 -18.78 9.07
N PRO A 290 -1.26 -19.30 9.44
CA PRO A 290 -0.29 -18.53 10.24
C PRO A 290 0.07 -17.21 9.52
N GLY A 291 -0.34 -16.11 10.10
CA GLY A 291 -0.31 -14.74 9.56
C GLY A 291 -1.59 -13.95 9.91
N SER A 292 -2.67 -14.63 10.27
CA SER A 292 -3.95 -14.01 10.61
C SER A 292 -4.04 -13.65 12.10
N THR A 293 -3.24 -12.73 12.57
CA THR A 293 -3.48 -12.13 13.90
C THR A 293 -3.68 -10.63 13.75
N SER A 294 -4.88 -10.28 14.06
CA SER A 294 -5.40 -9.07 14.70
C SER A 294 -6.40 -8.27 13.90
N THR A 295 -7.64 -8.45 14.32
CA THR A 295 -8.71 -7.45 14.33
C THR A 295 -8.13 -6.12 14.87
N VAL A 296 -8.12 -5.09 14.06
CA VAL A 296 -7.93 -3.73 14.54
C VAL A 296 -9.31 -3.09 14.47
N THR A 297 -9.94 -3.03 15.64
CA THR A 297 -11.07 -2.14 15.94
C THR A 297 -10.66 -0.68 15.80
#